data_1e3dc6f19dad499196d1eb3857b6c44a
#
_entry.id   1e3dc6f19dad499196d1eb3857b6c44a
#
_cell.length_a   1.000
_cell.length_b   1.000
_cell.length_c   1.000
_cell.angle_alpha   90.00
_cell.angle_beta   90.00
_cell.angle_gamma   90.00
#
_symmetry.space_group_name_H-M   'P 1'
#
loop_
_entity.id
_entity.type
_entity.pdbx_description
1 polymer ?
#
loop_
_entity_poly.entity_id
_entity_poly.type
_entity_poly.pdbx_seq_one_letter_code
_entity_poly.pdbx_strand_id
1 'polypeptide(L)'
;VENGDCGNCLNYNGNACGALETKITLAPGESKELAFVLGMKNDAETEAVMNSYADVHAQSEAELAELKEYWHGKLNHFQVKTPSESFNAMINTWNAYQCFMTFIWSRAASFSYCGLRNGYGYRDTVQDIQGVIHLAPEMALDKIRFMLSAQVDNGGGLPLVKFDHNAGHEDTPDDESYVRATGHPAYRADDALWLFPTVYKYIAESGNT
;
A
#
# COMPACT_ATOMS: atom_id res chain seq x y z
N VAL A 1 -30.51 8.38 3.14
CA VAL A 1 -29.60 8.42 4.30
C VAL A 1 -29.94 9.58 5.22
N GLU A 2 -30.22 10.79 4.71
CA GLU A 2 -30.56 11.96 5.54
C GLU A 2 -31.82 11.75 6.40
N ASN A 3 -32.77 10.95 5.94
CA ASN A 3 -34.02 10.64 6.64
C ASN A 3 -33.92 9.35 7.47
N GLY A 4 -32.75 8.74 7.61
CA GLY A 4 -32.55 7.50 8.35
C GLY A 4 -32.96 6.23 7.62
N ASP A 5 -33.32 6.30 6.37
CA ASP A 5 -33.66 5.14 5.53
C ASP A 5 -32.78 5.08 4.28
N CYS A 6 -32.37 3.88 3.89
CA CYS A 6 -31.68 3.63 2.63
C CYS A 6 -32.72 3.48 1.49
N GLY A 7 -32.53 4.24 0.41
CA GLY A 7 -33.46 4.28 -0.71
C GLY A 7 -33.36 3.11 -1.70
N ASN A 8 -32.46 2.13 -1.46
CA ASN A 8 -32.17 1.00 -2.36
C ASN A 8 -31.99 1.44 -3.83
N CYS A 9 -31.23 2.53 -4.02
CA CYS A 9 -30.99 3.09 -5.34
C CYS A 9 -29.51 2.98 -5.72
N LEU A 10 -29.27 2.83 -7.01
CA LEU A 10 -27.94 2.96 -7.61
C LEU A 10 -27.86 4.32 -8.29
N ASN A 11 -26.90 5.12 -7.89
CA ASN A 11 -26.61 6.41 -8.53
C ASN A 11 -25.34 6.30 -9.37
N TYR A 12 -25.41 6.86 -10.56
CA TYR A 12 -24.29 6.94 -11.49
C TYR A 12 -23.84 8.39 -11.65
N ASN A 13 -22.57 8.58 -12.02
CA ASN A 13 -21.98 9.89 -12.31
C ASN A 13 -21.89 10.85 -11.11
N GLY A 14 -21.75 10.34 -9.90
CA GLY A 14 -21.53 11.11 -8.68
C GLY A 14 -20.41 10.52 -7.84
N ASN A 15 -20.21 11.09 -6.65
CA ASN A 15 -19.34 10.46 -5.65
C ASN A 15 -20.00 9.17 -5.18
N ALA A 16 -19.36 8.04 -5.46
CA ALA A 16 -19.88 6.75 -5.07
C ALA A 16 -19.83 6.57 -3.54
N CYS A 17 -20.94 6.15 -2.93
CA CYS A 17 -20.99 5.70 -1.55
C CYS A 17 -21.85 4.46 -1.44
N GLY A 18 -21.42 3.51 -0.58
CA GLY A 18 -22.22 2.38 -0.19
C GLY A 18 -22.87 2.65 1.18
N ALA A 19 -24.15 2.40 1.30
CA ALA A 19 -24.86 2.51 2.56
C ALA A 19 -25.65 1.22 2.81
N LEU A 20 -25.45 0.63 3.99
CA LEU A 20 -26.19 -0.53 4.47
C LEU A 20 -26.97 -0.13 5.72
N GLU A 21 -28.23 -0.54 5.79
CA GLU A 21 -29.09 -0.31 6.94
C GLU A 21 -29.59 -1.64 7.49
N THR A 22 -29.46 -1.83 8.79
CA THR A 22 -30.02 -2.96 9.51
C THR A 22 -30.79 -2.47 10.73
N LYS A 23 -32.05 -2.79 10.79
CA LYS A 23 -32.93 -2.49 11.97
C LYS A 23 -32.91 -3.65 12.95
N ILE A 24 -32.49 -3.39 14.17
CA ILE A 24 -32.42 -4.38 15.23
C ILE A 24 -33.25 -3.89 16.42
N THR A 25 -33.88 -4.84 17.11
CA THR A 25 -34.57 -4.61 18.39
C THR A 25 -33.88 -5.49 19.43
N LEU A 26 -33.50 -4.90 20.56
CA LEU A 26 -32.85 -5.60 21.67
C LEU A 26 -33.77 -5.56 22.88
N ALA A 27 -34.01 -6.72 23.51
CA ALA A 27 -34.60 -6.81 24.82
C ALA A 27 -33.59 -6.44 25.92
N PRO A 28 -34.02 -6.10 27.14
CA PRO A 28 -33.11 -5.85 28.24
C PRO A 28 -32.13 -7.00 28.48
N GLY A 29 -30.83 -6.74 28.42
CA GLY A 29 -29.76 -7.75 28.57
C GLY A 29 -29.44 -8.55 27.30
N GLU A 30 -30.12 -8.32 26.19
CA GLU A 30 -29.82 -8.93 24.89
C GLU A 30 -28.68 -8.19 24.18
N SER A 31 -27.80 -8.93 23.51
CA SER A 31 -26.79 -8.42 22.59
C SER A 31 -26.96 -9.08 21.23
N LYS A 32 -26.60 -8.36 20.18
CA LYS A 32 -26.59 -8.86 18.81
C LYS A 32 -25.34 -8.43 18.10
N GLU A 33 -24.64 -9.37 17.49
CA GLU A 33 -23.45 -9.11 16.70
C GLU A 33 -23.82 -8.93 15.23
N LEU A 34 -23.12 -8.00 14.58
CA LEU A 34 -23.24 -7.74 13.16
C LEU A 34 -21.85 -7.69 12.56
N ALA A 35 -21.70 -8.27 11.39
CA ALA A 35 -20.48 -8.18 10.62
C ALA A 35 -20.78 -7.67 9.20
N PHE A 36 -19.87 -6.87 8.67
CA PHE A 36 -19.95 -6.32 7.32
C PHE A 36 -18.68 -6.71 6.57
N VAL A 37 -18.85 -7.17 5.34
CA VAL A 37 -17.75 -7.50 4.44
C VAL A 37 -17.67 -6.45 3.34
N LEU A 38 -16.50 -5.84 3.18
CA LEU A 38 -16.19 -4.96 2.08
C LEU A 38 -14.97 -5.53 1.34
N GLY A 39 -15.14 -5.82 0.06
CA GLY A 39 -14.06 -6.37 -0.77
C GLY A 39 -14.10 -5.83 -2.19
N MET A 40 -13.01 -6.01 -2.90
CA MET A 40 -12.88 -5.71 -4.32
C MET A 40 -12.25 -6.92 -5.01
N LYS A 41 -13.02 -7.56 -5.88
CA LYS A 41 -12.61 -8.72 -6.65
C LYS A 41 -13.22 -8.63 -8.05
N ASN A 42 -12.73 -9.45 -8.99
CA ASN A 42 -13.40 -9.63 -10.26
C ASN A 42 -14.69 -10.45 -10.10
N ASP A 43 -15.60 -10.36 -11.08
CA ASP A 43 -16.91 -11.00 -10.99
C ASP A 43 -16.85 -12.53 -10.76
N ALA A 44 -15.87 -13.21 -11.35
CA ALA A 44 -15.72 -14.65 -11.22
C ALA A 44 -15.31 -15.10 -9.79
N GLU A 45 -14.59 -14.26 -9.07
CA GLU A 45 -14.12 -14.55 -7.71
C GLU A 45 -15.09 -14.06 -6.63
N THR A 46 -15.97 -13.11 -6.96
CA THR A 46 -16.86 -12.48 -5.99
C THR A 46 -17.78 -13.48 -5.29
N GLU A 47 -18.40 -14.39 -6.05
CA GLU A 47 -19.29 -15.41 -5.50
C GLU A 47 -18.55 -16.37 -4.55
N ALA A 48 -17.35 -16.81 -4.92
CA ALA A 48 -16.55 -17.69 -4.07
C ALA A 48 -16.15 -17.00 -2.76
N VAL A 49 -15.75 -15.73 -2.83
CA VAL A 49 -15.43 -14.93 -1.64
C VAL A 49 -16.66 -14.73 -0.77
N MET A 50 -17.82 -14.37 -1.33
CA MET A 50 -19.05 -14.22 -0.55
C MET A 50 -19.49 -15.52 0.14
N ASN A 51 -19.31 -16.66 -0.53
CA ASN A 51 -19.63 -17.95 0.05
C ASN A 51 -18.68 -18.36 1.19
N SER A 52 -17.40 -17.92 1.14
CA SER A 52 -16.45 -18.18 2.23
C SER A 52 -16.84 -17.47 3.54
N TYR A 53 -17.69 -16.44 3.47
CA TYR A 53 -18.21 -15.71 4.62
C TYR A 53 -19.64 -16.15 5.02
N ALA A 54 -20.03 -17.40 4.71
CA ALA A 54 -21.36 -17.91 5.11
C ALA A 54 -21.56 -17.90 6.63
N ASP A 55 -20.50 -18.18 7.41
CA ASP A 55 -20.44 -17.90 8.85
C ASP A 55 -19.48 -16.71 9.08
N VAL A 56 -20.04 -15.52 8.91
CA VAL A 56 -19.23 -14.27 8.96
C VAL A 56 -18.55 -14.09 10.30
N HIS A 57 -19.16 -14.50 11.40
CA HIS A 57 -18.59 -14.32 12.74
C HIS A 57 -17.37 -15.21 12.94
N ALA A 58 -17.50 -16.52 12.71
CA ALA A 58 -16.37 -17.45 12.84
C ALA A 58 -15.22 -17.09 11.88
N GLN A 59 -15.53 -16.71 10.64
CA GLN A 59 -14.52 -16.29 9.67
C GLN A 59 -13.80 -15.01 10.09
N SER A 60 -14.55 -14.02 10.59
CA SER A 60 -13.97 -12.74 11.05
C SER A 60 -13.01 -12.93 12.23
N GLU A 61 -13.34 -13.81 13.18
CA GLU A 61 -12.45 -14.11 14.31
C GLU A 61 -11.17 -14.80 13.86
N ALA A 62 -11.27 -15.74 12.93
CA ALA A 62 -10.11 -16.43 12.35
C ALA A 62 -9.19 -15.45 11.60
N GLU A 63 -9.75 -14.62 10.73
CA GLU A 63 -8.99 -13.62 9.98
C GLU A 63 -8.38 -12.54 10.87
N LEU A 64 -9.07 -12.13 11.94
CA LEU A 64 -8.51 -11.19 12.91
C LEU A 64 -7.31 -11.80 13.66
N ALA A 65 -7.35 -13.08 13.98
CA ALA A 65 -6.24 -13.78 14.60
C ALA A 65 -5.04 -13.86 13.65
N GLU A 66 -5.26 -14.23 12.39
CA GLU A 66 -4.24 -14.28 11.35
C GLU A 66 -3.61 -12.89 11.10
N LEU A 67 -4.44 -11.85 11.01
CA LEU A 67 -3.99 -10.48 10.84
C LEU A 67 -3.12 -10.00 12.01
N LYS A 68 -3.49 -10.34 13.25
CA LYS A 68 -2.68 -10.03 14.42
C LYS A 68 -1.33 -10.75 14.38
N GLU A 69 -1.31 -12.02 14.02
CA GLU A 69 -0.08 -12.80 13.86
C GLU A 69 0.83 -12.19 12.79
N TYR A 70 0.28 -11.86 11.64
CA TYR A 70 1.00 -11.20 10.55
C TYR A 70 1.67 -9.89 10.99
N TRP A 71 0.94 -9.01 11.67
CA TRP A 71 1.49 -7.74 12.12
C TRP A 71 2.49 -7.90 13.26
N HIS A 72 2.21 -8.75 14.24
CA HIS A 72 3.16 -9.02 15.32
C HIS A 72 4.44 -9.68 14.79
N GLY A 73 4.33 -10.56 13.82
CA GLY A 73 5.49 -11.15 13.14
C GLY A 73 6.40 -10.07 12.55
N LYS A 74 5.85 -9.09 11.85
CA LYS A 74 6.63 -7.98 11.29
C LYS A 74 7.18 -7.02 12.35
N LEU A 75 6.32 -6.54 13.25
CA LEU A 75 6.69 -5.54 14.25
C LEU A 75 7.72 -6.06 15.25
N ASN A 76 7.74 -7.35 15.52
CA ASN A 76 8.69 -7.96 16.46
C ASN A 76 10.12 -8.05 15.95
N HIS A 77 10.37 -7.78 14.66
CA HIS A 77 11.74 -7.74 14.14
C HIS A 77 12.59 -6.62 14.76
N PHE A 78 11.95 -5.54 15.17
CA PHE A 78 12.65 -4.43 15.81
C PHE A 78 11.81 -3.89 16.98
N GLN A 79 12.33 -4.04 18.21
CA GLN A 79 11.64 -3.62 19.41
C GLN A 79 12.60 -2.88 20.36
N VAL A 80 12.13 -1.77 20.91
CA VAL A 80 12.85 -1.03 21.95
C VAL A 80 12.07 -1.06 23.27
N LYS A 81 12.79 -1.07 24.38
CA LYS A 81 12.20 -0.96 25.71
C LYS A 81 12.93 0.13 26.49
N THR A 82 12.26 1.25 26.67
CA THR A 82 12.77 2.42 27.39
C THR A 82 11.82 2.80 28.53
N PRO A 83 12.21 3.69 29.44
CA PRO A 83 11.30 4.20 30.47
C PRO A 83 10.11 5.02 29.92
N SER A 84 10.14 5.44 28.65
CA SER A 84 9.08 6.22 28.03
C SER A 84 8.16 5.29 27.24
N GLU A 85 6.96 5.05 27.73
CA GLU A 85 5.96 4.22 27.06
C GLU A 85 5.52 4.81 25.71
N SER A 86 5.37 6.13 25.64
CA SER A 86 5.01 6.82 24.41
C SER A 86 6.08 6.68 23.32
N PHE A 87 7.37 6.75 23.71
CA PHE A 87 8.48 6.50 22.80
C PHE A 87 8.47 5.04 22.30
N ASN A 88 8.29 4.09 23.23
CA ASN A 88 8.20 2.68 22.87
C ASN A 88 7.04 2.42 21.90
N ALA A 89 5.86 2.95 22.14
CA ALA A 89 4.71 2.80 21.25
C ALA A 89 4.97 3.42 19.88
N MET A 90 5.61 4.59 19.83
CA MET A 90 5.98 5.24 18.58
C MET A 90 6.92 4.38 17.74
N ILE A 91 8.00 3.89 18.33
CA ILE A 91 9.03 3.12 17.62
C ILE A 91 8.53 1.71 17.29
N ASN A 92 7.96 1.01 18.27
CA ASN A 92 7.62 -0.42 18.13
C ASN A 92 6.40 -0.67 17.25
N THR A 93 5.55 0.33 17.05
CA THR A 93 4.31 0.17 16.30
C THR A 93 4.15 1.22 15.20
N TRP A 94 4.05 2.48 15.59
CA TRP A 94 3.59 3.52 14.65
C TRP A 94 4.57 3.82 13.53
N ASN A 95 5.86 3.96 13.82
CA ASN A 95 6.86 4.20 12.78
C ASN A 95 6.95 3.04 11.80
N ALA A 96 7.02 1.81 12.33
CA ALA A 96 7.07 0.61 11.51
C ALA A 96 5.82 0.47 10.62
N TYR A 97 4.63 0.67 11.21
CA TYR A 97 3.36 0.65 10.47
C TYR A 97 3.34 1.72 9.39
N GLN A 98 3.69 2.97 9.69
CA GLN A 98 3.66 4.07 8.72
C GLN A 98 4.66 3.85 7.58
N CYS A 99 5.87 3.39 7.87
CA CYS A 99 6.85 3.06 6.84
C CYS A 99 6.33 1.94 5.93
N PHE A 100 5.73 0.90 6.50
CA PHE A 100 5.19 -0.21 5.73
C PHE A 100 3.99 0.22 4.87
N MET A 101 3.08 1.03 5.41
CA MET A 101 1.96 1.58 4.64
C MET A 101 2.43 2.50 3.49
N THR A 102 3.39 3.36 3.76
CA THR A 102 3.99 4.23 2.75
C THR A 102 4.61 3.41 1.62
N PHE A 103 5.35 2.37 1.97
CA PHE A 103 5.97 1.45 1.02
C PHE A 103 4.95 0.70 0.15
N ILE A 104 3.90 0.13 0.75
CA ILE A 104 2.88 -0.64 0.02
C ILE A 104 2.03 0.27 -0.87
N TRP A 105 1.57 1.39 -0.34
CA TRP A 105 0.67 2.29 -1.04
C TRP A 105 1.37 3.34 -1.90
N SER A 106 2.69 3.31 -1.98
CA SER A 106 3.49 4.27 -2.76
C SER A 106 3.07 5.73 -2.48
N ARG A 107 2.92 6.07 -1.20
CA ARG A 107 2.47 7.39 -0.73
C ARG A 107 1.08 7.79 -1.24
N ALA A 108 0.25 6.85 -1.66
CA ALA A 108 -1.13 7.12 -2.06
C ALA A 108 -1.93 7.55 -0.83
N ALA A 109 -2.19 8.85 -0.71
CA ALA A 109 -2.89 9.44 0.43
C ALA A 109 -4.41 9.50 0.23
N SER A 110 -4.87 9.54 -1.03
CA SER A 110 -6.29 9.62 -1.38
C SER A 110 -6.51 9.33 -2.87
N PHE A 111 -7.75 9.21 -3.27
CA PHE A 111 -8.11 9.07 -4.70
C PHE A 111 -7.73 10.30 -5.53
N SER A 112 -7.64 11.48 -4.93
CA SER A 112 -7.28 12.71 -5.63
C SER A 112 -5.77 12.96 -5.65
N TYR A 113 -5.00 12.25 -4.81
CA TYR A 113 -3.55 12.41 -4.72
C TYR A 113 -2.85 11.05 -4.83
N CYS A 114 -2.03 10.89 -5.83
CA CYS A 114 -1.22 9.70 -6.12
C CYS A 114 -1.99 8.39 -6.31
N GLY A 115 -3.06 8.13 -5.54
CA GLY A 115 -3.80 6.87 -5.54
C GLY A 115 -4.40 6.46 -6.88
N LEU A 116 -4.62 7.40 -7.79
CA LEU A 116 -5.06 7.15 -9.16
C LEU A 116 -3.93 7.05 -10.17
N ARG A 117 -2.70 7.29 -9.77
CA ARG A 117 -1.55 7.14 -10.65
C ARG A 117 -1.24 5.67 -10.82
N ASN A 118 -1.09 5.27 -12.05
CA ASN A 118 -0.80 3.89 -12.42
C ASN A 118 0.71 3.62 -12.36
N GLY A 119 1.32 3.74 -11.16
CA GLY A 119 2.74 3.49 -11.02
C GLY A 119 3.38 4.06 -9.75
N TYR A 120 4.66 3.82 -9.64
CA TYR A 120 5.53 4.24 -8.54
C TYR A 120 6.37 5.45 -8.93
N GLY A 121 6.39 6.48 -8.10
CA GLY A 121 7.41 7.53 -8.22
C GLY A 121 8.78 6.91 -7.93
N TYR A 122 9.75 7.06 -8.84
CA TYR A 122 11.02 6.36 -8.74
C TYR A 122 11.76 6.68 -7.45
N ARG A 123 12.14 7.93 -7.25
CA ARG A 123 12.85 8.39 -6.06
C ARG A 123 12.11 8.06 -4.76
N ASP A 124 10.82 8.37 -4.75
CA ASP A 124 9.99 8.18 -3.57
C ASP A 124 9.94 6.72 -3.13
N THR A 125 9.70 5.81 -4.06
CA THR A 125 9.65 4.38 -3.78
C THR A 125 11.00 3.84 -3.32
N VAL A 126 12.09 4.24 -3.98
CA VAL A 126 13.44 3.81 -3.61
C VAL A 126 13.81 4.27 -2.19
N GLN A 127 13.39 5.47 -1.80
CA GLN A 127 13.58 5.95 -0.42
C GLN A 127 12.71 5.18 0.57
N ASP A 128 11.45 4.91 0.23
CA ASP A 128 10.49 4.21 1.11
C ASP A 128 10.92 2.77 1.42
N ILE A 129 11.61 2.11 0.48
CA ILE A 129 12.20 0.78 0.71
C ILE A 129 13.10 0.79 1.95
N GLN A 130 13.87 1.85 2.19
CA GLN A 130 14.80 1.93 3.32
C GLN A 130 14.11 1.84 4.68
N GLY A 131 12.84 2.24 4.77
CA GLY A 131 12.04 2.18 6.00
C GLY A 131 11.49 0.80 6.32
N VAL A 132 11.58 -0.16 5.41
CA VAL A 132 10.97 -1.49 5.57
C VAL A 132 11.93 -2.66 5.46
N ILE A 133 13.21 -2.43 5.19
CA ILE A 133 14.21 -3.50 5.01
C ILE A 133 14.20 -4.46 6.21
N HIS A 134 14.17 -3.94 7.43
CA HIS A 134 14.16 -4.74 8.66
C HIS A 134 12.80 -5.39 8.97
N LEU A 135 11.71 -4.89 8.37
CA LEU A 135 10.35 -5.41 8.59
C LEU A 135 9.98 -6.51 7.60
N ALA A 136 10.43 -6.36 6.35
CA ALA A 136 10.05 -7.21 5.24
C ALA A 136 11.17 -7.26 4.18
N PRO A 137 12.32 -7.89 4.48
CA PRO A 137 13.50 -7.87 3.62
C PRO A 137 13.26 -8.47 2.24
N GLU A 138 12.43 -9.51 2.13
CA GLU A 138 12.09 -10.12 0.83
C GLU A 138 11.30 -9.15 -0.05
N MET A 139 10.30 -8.47 0.51
CA MET A 139 9.51 -7.47 -0.21
C MET A 139 10.38 -6.26 -0.61
N ALA A 140 11.32 -5.87 0.25
CA ALA A 140 12.29 -4.82 -0.03
C ALA A 140 13.18 -5.20 -1.22
N LEU A 141 13.68 -6.44 -1.25
CA LEU A 141 14.50 -6.94 -2.37
C LEU A 141 13.73 -6.98 -3.68
N ASP A 142 12.51 -7.48 -3.65
CA ASP A 142 11.67 -7.55 -4.85
C ASP A 142 11.38 -6.14 -5.40
N LYS A 143 11.14 -5.17 -4.51
CA LYS A 143 10.94 -3.78 -4.91
C LYS A 143 12.23 -3.14 -5.44
N ILE A 144 13.39 -3.43 -4.85
CA ILE A 144 14.69 -2.99 -5.38
C ILE A 144 14.88 -3.52 -6.80
N ARG A 145 14.67 -4.81 -7.02
CA ARG A 145 14.79 -5.42 -8.35
C ARG A 145 13.82 -4.80 -9.36
N PHE A 146 12.59 -4.58 -8.93
CA PHE A 146 11.58 -3.91 -9.76
C PHE A 146 12.02 -2.50 -10.16
N MET A 147 12.52 -1.70 -9.23
CA MET A 147 12.97 -0.33 -9.51
C MET A 147 14.26 -0.32 -10.36
N LEU A 148 15.18 -1.27 -10.15
CA LEU A 148 16.36 -1.44 -11.00
C LEU A 148 15.99 -1.77 -12.44
N SER A 149 14.97 -2.61 -12.65
CA SER A 149 14.53 -2.97 -14.01
C SER A 149 13.91 -1.80 -14.77
N ALA A 150 13.56 -0.72 -14.09
CA ALA A 150 13.01 0.50 -14.68
C ALA A 150 14.08 1.58 -14.97
N GLN A 151 15.37 1.27 -14.84
CA GLN A 151 16.41 2.16 -15.33
C GLN A 151 16.47 2.10 -16.85
N VAL A 152 16.68 3.26 -17.46
CA VAL A 152 16.92 3.39 -18.90
C VAL A 152 18.40 3.28 -19.22
N ASP A 153 18.74 3.08 -20.52
CA ASP A 153 20.10 2.78 -20.98
C ASP A 153 21.16 3.81 -20.56
N ASN A 154 20.76 5.06 -20.37
CA ASN A 154 21.66 6.12 -19.90
C ASN A 154 21.83 6.15 -18.36
N GLY A 155 21.22 5.20 -17.63
CA GLY A 155 21.27 5.11 -16.18
C GLY A 155 20.24 5.98 -15.46
N GLY A 156 19.40 6.71 -16.16
CA GLY A 156 18.31 7.50 -15.58
C GLY A 156 17.19 6.61 -15.03
N GLY A 157 16.45 7.12 -14.06
CA GLY A 157 15.24 6.48 -13.55
C GLY A 157 14.00 7.14 -14.15
N LEU A 158 13.03 6.34 -14.56
CA LEU A 158 11.73 6.87 -15.02
C LEU A 158 11.05 7.64 -13.88
N PRO A 159 10.54 8.85 -14.10
CA PRO A 159 9.87 9.64 -13.05
C PRO A 159 8.66 8.90 -12.43
N LEU A 160 7.99 8.09 -13.23
CA LEU A 160 6.90 7.21 -12.84
C LEU A 160 7.11 5.83 -13.46
N VAL A 161 7.27 4.81 -12.62
CA VAL A 161 7.38 3.41 -13.04
C VAL A 161 6.01 2.79 -12.98
N LYS A 162 5.44 2.40 -14.11
CA LYS A 162 4.13 1.74 -14.17
C LYS A 162 4.16 0.40 -13.45
N PHE A 163 3.04 -0.04 -12.90
CA PHE A 163 2.95 -1.33 -12.21
C PHE A 163 3.25 -2.52 -13.14
N ASP A 164 2.93 -2.36 -14.41
CA ASP A 164 3.11 -3.30 -15.49
C ASP A 164 4.22 -2.86 -16.46
N HIS A 165 5.22 -2.10 -15.99
CA HIS A 165 6.27 -1.60 -16.85
C HIS A 165 7.00 -2.74 -17.57
N ASN A 166 7.41 -2.45 -18.79
CA ASN A 166 8.15 -3.37 -19.64
C ASN A 166 9.51 -2.75 -19.97
N ALA A 167 10.51 -3.10 -19.17
CA ALA A 167 11.84 -2.52 -19.22
C ALA A 167 12.41 -2.46 -20.66
N GLY A 168 12.89 -1.28 -21.06
CA GLY A 168 13.40 -1.03 -22.39
C GLY A 168 12.35 -0.70 -23.46
N HIS A 169 11.08 -0.67 -23.08
CA HIS A 169 9.96 -0.33 -23.97
C HIS A 169 9.08 0.83 -23.47
N GLU A 170 9.39 1.37 -22.29
CA GLU A 170 8.78 2.59 -21.81
C GLU A 170 9.36 3.79 -22.54
N ASP A 171 8.55 4.86 -22.59
CA ASP A 171 9.02 6.15 -23.06
C ASP A 171 10.25 6.57 -22.24
N THR A 172 11.34 6.83 -22.96
CA THR A 172 12.58 7.25 -22.32
C THR A 172 12.44 8.67 -21.78
N PRO A 173 13.27 9.07 -20.79
CA PRO A 173 13.30 10.43 -20.27
C PRO A 173 13.57 11.52 -21.34
N ASP A 174 14.08 11.14 -22.50
CA ASP A 174 14.43 12.03 -23.60
C ASP A 174 13.26 12.23 -24.61
N ASP A 175 12.03 12.07 -24.18
CA ASP A 175 10.87 12.44 -25.03
C ASP A 175 11.00 13.91 -25.43
N GLU A 176 11.34 14.14 -26.70
CA GLU A 176 11.50 15.48 -27.25
C GLU A 176 10.25 16.33 -27.12
N SER A 177 9.06 15.73 -27.16
CA SER A 177 7.81 16.45 -27.03
C SER A 177 7.65 17.04 -25.63
N TYR A 178 8.03 16.29 -24.60
CA TYR A 178 8.05 16.74 -23.21
C TYR A 178 9.08 17.84 -23.00
N VAL A 179 10.29 17.65 -23.49
CA VAL A 179 11.38 18.66 -23.37
C VAL A 179 10.99 19.96 -24.07
N ARG A 180 10.38 19.89 -25.26
CA ARG A 180 9.86 21.08 -25.98
C ARG A 180 8.75 21.78 -25.22
N ALA A 181 7.84 21.03 -24.58
CA ALA A 181 6.71 21.59 -23.86
C ALA A 181 7.10 22.24 -22.52
N THR A 182 8.08 21.68 -21.82
CA THR A 182 8.43 22.06 -20.45
C THR A 182 9.77 22.78 -20.32
N GLY A 183 10.68 22.64 -21.29
CA GLY A 183 12.06 23.10 -21.21
C GLY A 183 12.95 22.29 -20.25
N HIS A 184 12.45 21.17 -19.73
CA HIS A 184 13.14 20.34 -18.74
C HIS A 184 13.26 18.90 -19.21
N PRO A 185 14.31 18.16 -18.78
CA PRO A 185 14.39 16.72 -18.99
C PRO A 185 13.18 15.99 -18.42
N ALA A 186 12.78 14.89 -19.05
CA ALA A 186 11.65 14.08 -18.59
C ALA A 186 11.94 13.31 -17.29
N TYR A 187 13.19 13.27 -16.85
CA TYR A 187 13.62 12.64 -15.58
C TYR A 187 14.30 13.64 -14.64
N ARG A 188 14.37 13.26 -13.37
CA ARG A 188 15.10 14.03 -12.36
C ARG A 188 16.49 13.47 -12.21
N ALA A 189 17.47 14.37 -12.04
CA ALA A 189 18.87 14.00 -12.00
C ALA A 189 19.25 13.07 -10.82
N ASP A 190 18.49 13.11 -9.73
CA ASP A 190 18.79 12.37 -8.50
C ASP A 190 17.98 11.07 -8.35
N ASP A 191 16.97 10.84 -9.17
CA ASP A 191 16.06 9.69 -9.00
C ASP A 191 16.82 8.36 -8.92
N ALA A 192 17.68 8.07 -9.88
CA ALA A 192 18.46 6.83 -9.92
C ALA A 192 19.55 6.77 -8.84
N LEU A 193 20.06 7.91 -8.37
CA LEU A 193 21.13 7.95 -7.38
C LEU A 193 20.69 7.41 -6.01
N TRP A 194 19.41 7.47 -5.69
CA TRP A 194 18.87 6.93 -4.44
C TRP A 194 18.91 5.41 -4.35
N LEU A 195 19.13 4.71 -5.46
CA LEU A 195 19.34 3.26 -5.42
C LEU A 195 20.60 2.88 -4.64
N PHE A 196 21.68 3.65 -4.76
CA PHE A 196 22.96 3.34 -4.09
C PHE A 196 22.81 3.24 -2.57
N PRO A 197 22.31 4.25 -1.85
CA PRO A 197 22.11 4.14 -0.40
C PRO A 197 21.08 3.08 -0.05
N THR A 198 20.08 2.82 -0.87
CA THR A 198 19.06 1.81 -0.60
C THR A 198 19.63 0.40 -0.71
N VAL A 199 20.35 0.09 -1.79
CA VAL A 199 21.03 -1.20 -1.97
C VAL A 199 22.10 -1.40 -0.89
N TYR A 200 22.90 -0.37 -0.59
CA TYR A 200 23.87 -0.44 0.50
C TYR A 200 23.22 -0.82 1.84
N LYS A 201 22.13 -0.15 2.21
CA LYS A 201 21.41 -0.45 3.45
C LYS A 201 20.80 -1.84 3.43
N TYR A 202 20.26 -2.27 2.30
CA TYR A 202 19.73 -3.63 2.16
C TYR A 202 20.81 -4.67 2.41
N ILE A 203 21.97 -4.54 1.77
CA ILE A 203 23.10 -5.45 1.96
C ILE A 203 23.61 -5.43 3.42
N ALA A 204 23.74 -4.23 3.99
CA ALA A 204 24.21 -4.07 5.36
C ALA A 204 23.27 -4.70 6.39
N GLU A 205 21.96 -4.65 6.16
CA GLU A 205 20.94 -5.19 7.07
C GLU A 205 20.73 -6.69 6.87
N SER A 206 20.65 -7.14 5.62
CA SER A 206 20.33 -8.54 5.31
C SER A 206 21.53 -9.45 5.20
N GLY A 207 22.71 -8.91 4.95
CA GLY A 207 23.91 -9.68 4.62
C GLY A 207 23.84 -10.35 3.22
N ASN A 208 22.82 -10.09 2.44
CA ASN A 208 22.61 -10.65 1.11
C ASN A 208 23.31 -9.77 0.06
N THR A 209 24.26 -10.33 -0.71
CA THR A 209 25.09 -9.62 -1.71
C THR A 209 24.75 -10.03 -3.13
#